data_ee08d3a0e7cac28f9de74042611fa159
#
_entry.id   ee08d3a0e7cac28f9de74042611fa159
#
_cell.length_a   1.000
_cell.length_b   1.000
_cell.length_c   1.000
_cell.angle_alpha   90.00
_cell.angle_beta   90.00
_cell.angle_gamma   90.00
#
_symmetry.space_group_name_H-M   'P 1'
#
loop_
_entity.id
_entity.type
_entity.pdbx_description
1 polymer ?
#
loop_
_entity_poly.entity_id
_entity_poly.type
_entity_poly.pdbx_seq_one_letter_code
_entity_poly.pdbx_strand_id
1 'polypeptide(L)'
;MKNLTKREEELMKLFWEKGALFVKEIIDLLDEPKPHFNTISTIVRGLETKGYVAHEAFGNTHRYYAAVSEAEYGKQSLGSVVSRYFGSSYLNAVSSLVKEEKISLDELKELIELVEKQK
;
A
#
# COMPACT_ATOMS: atom_id res chain seq x y z
N MET A 1 3.44 -5.06 -10.33
CA MET A 1 4.12 -5.21 -9.03
C MET A 1 3.65 -6.48 -8.33
N LYS A 2 4.53 -7.12 -7.58
CA LYS A 2 4.18 -8.34 -6.86
C LYS A 2 3.32 -8.03 -5.64
N ASN A 3 2.41 -8.95 -5.31
CA ASN A 3 1.56 -8.81 -4.13
C ASN A 3 2.38 -8.85 -2.84
N LEU A 4 1.90 -8.15 -1.83
CA LEU A 4 2.53 -8.12 -0.52
C LEU A 4 1.88 -9.15 0.40
N THR A 5 2.70 -9.74 1.26
CA THR A 5 2.21 -10.54 2.38
C THR A 5 1.63 -9.61 3.45
N LYS A 6 0.93 -10.21 4.41
CA LYS A 6 0.34 -9.47 5.52
C LYS A 6 1.38 -8.70 6.33
N ARG A 7 2.52 -9.34 6.61
CA ARG A 7 3.61 -8.69 7.36
C ARG A 7 4.25 -7.56 6.52
N GLU A 8 4.41 -7.79 5.24
CA GLU A 8 4.95 -6.76 4.34
C GLU A 8 4.04 -5.53 4.30
N GLU A 9 2.72 -5.73 4.22
CA GLU A 9 1.77 -4.60 4.27
C GLU A 9 1.84 -3.84 5.58
N GLU A 10 1.98 -4.56 6.68
CA GLU A 10 2.13 -3.96 8.02
C GLU A 10 3.36 -3.05 8.07
N LEU A 11 4.49 -3.51 7.53
CA LEU A 11 5.70 -2.69 7.47
C LEU A 11 5.54 -1.50 6.54
N MET A 12 4.90 -1.69 5.38
CA MET A 12 4.66 -0.58 4.46
C MET A 12 3.80 0.51 5.10
N LYS A 13 2.80 0.14 5.90
CA LYS A 13 1.98 1.12 6.63
C LYS A 13 2.82 1.96 7.58
N LEU A 14 3.82 1.36 8.21
CA LEU A 14 4.75 2.11 9.08
C LEU A 14 5.56 3.12 8.27
N PHE A 15 6.09 2.71 7.12
CA PHE A 15 6.83 3.64 6.25
C PHE A 15 5.94 4.80 5.77
N TRP A 16 4.70 4.51 5.39
CA TRP A 16 3.77 5.56 4.94
C TRP A 16 3.39 6.52 6.06
N GLU A 17 3.23 6.03 7.29
CA GLU A 17 2.86 6.86 8.43
C GLU A 17 4.02 7.64 9.03
N LYS A 18 5.18 6.97 9.18
CA LYS A 18 6.31 7.51 9.95
C LYS A 18 7.42 8.06 9.08
N GLY A 19 7.42 7.74 7.79
CA GLY A 19 8.50 8.13 6.89
C GLY A 19 9.65 7.13 6.94
N ALA A 20 10.86 7.61 6.67
CA ALA A 20 12.04 6.75 6.62
C ALA A 20 12.37 6.17 8.00
N LEU A 21 12.72 4.88 8.03
CA LEU A 21 12.96 4.16 9.28
C LEU A 21 14.17 3.22 9.16
N PHE A 22 14.93 3.13 10.25
CA PHE A 22 15.90 2.05 10.44
C PHE A 22 15.17 0.80 10.93
N VAL A 23 15.76 -0.37 10.71
CA VAL A 23 15.13 -1.64 11.13
C VAL A 23 14.85 -1.65 12.64
N LYS A 24 15.76 -1.11 13.45
CA LYS A 24 15.56 -1.02 14.91
C LYS A 24 14.32 -0.21 15.26
N GLU A 25 14.09 0.88 14.55
CA GLU A 25 12.91 1.72 14.77
C GLU A 25 11.63 0.99 14.40
N ILE A 26 11.66 0.22 13.33
CA ILE A 26 10.51 -0.61 12.93
C ILE A 26 10.15 -1.59 14.05
N ILE A 27 11.15 -2.29 14.59
CA ILE A 27 10.95 -3.26 15.66
C ILE A 27 10.31 -2.60 16.88
N ASP A 28 10.78 -1.39 17.24
CA ASP A 28 10.23 -0.65 18.38
C ASP A 28 8.75 -0.30 18.20
N LEU A 29 8.29 -0.18 16.95
CA LEU A 29 6.89 0.14 16.62
C LEU A 29 5.99 -1.09 16.56
N LEU A 30 6.56 -2.29 16.53
CA LEU A 30 5.79 -3.53 16.45
C LEU A 30 5.41 -4.04 17.84
N ASP A 31 4.34 -4.84 17.89
CA ASP A 31 3.80 -5.39 19.14
C ASP A 31 4.68 -6.49 19.71
N GLU A 32 4.54 -6.70 21.02
CA GLU A 32 5.17 -7.81 21.70
C GLU A 32 4.50 -9.14 21.31
N PRO A 33 5.24 -10.26 21.20
CA PRO A 33 6.70 -10.31 21.36
C PRO A 33 7.40 -9.68 20.17
N LYS A 34 8.47 -8.90 20.45
CA LYS A 34 9.21 -8.23 19.39
C LYS A 34 9.84 -9.23 18.43
N PRO A 35 9.71 -9.03 17.13
CA PRO A 35 10.36 -9.91 16.15
C PRO A 35 11.88 -9.73 16.16
N HIS A 36 12.58 -10.73 15.69
CA HIS A 36 14.02 -10.71 15.59
C HIS A 36 14.48 -9.70 14.55
N PHE A 37 15.60 -9.03 14.83
CA PHE A 37 16.20 -8.07 13.90
C PHE A 37 16.41 -8.68 12.51
N ASN A 38 16.97 -9.90 12.45
CA ASN A 38 17.23 -10.58 11.18
C ASN A 38 15.95 -10.87 10.40
N THR A 39 14.88 -11.19 11.09
CA THR A 39 13.57 -11.45 10.47
C THR A 39 13.06 -10.20 9.75
N ILE A 40 13.03 -9.08 10.46
CA ILE A 40 12.54 -7.82 9.89
C ILE A 40 13.47 -7.33 8.79
N SER A 41 14.78 -7.43 9.00
CA SER A 41 15.76 -7.02 8.01
C SER A 41 15.58 -7.80 6.69
N THR A 42 15.31 -9.10 6.77
CA THR A 42 15.07 -9.94 5.59
C THR A 42 13.80 -9.52 4.86
N ILE A 43 12.73 -9.22 5.60
CA ILE A 43 11.45 -8.78 5.02
C ILE A 43 11.63 -7.44 4.31
N VAL A 44 12.31 -6.49 4.94
CA VAL A 44 12.55 -5.15 4.37
C VAL A 44 13.40 -5.25 3.10
N ARG A 45 14.43 -6.10 3.10
CA ARG A 45 15.23 -6.33 1.90
C ARG A 45 14.40 -6.97 0.78
N GLY A 46 13.47 -7.84 1.14
CA GLY A 46 12.51 -8.40 0.19
C GLY A 46 11.62 -7.33 -0.41
N LEU A 47 11.16 -6.38 0.40
CA LEU A 47 10.36 -5.23 -0.08
C LEU A 47 11.19 -4.38 -1.05
N GLU A 48 12.47 -4.19 -0.78
CA GLU A 48 13.35 -3.44 -1.68
C GLU A 48 13.50 -4.18 -3.01
N THR A 49 13.69 -5.48 -2.97
CA THR A 49 13.80 -6.30 -4.18
C THR A 49 12.52 -6.22 -5.02
N LYS A 50 11.36 -6.15 -4.38
CA LYS A 50 10.07 -6.00 -5.06
C LYS A 50 9.81 -4.58 -5.57
N GLY A 51 10.65 -3.61 -5.19
CA GLY A 51 10.52 -2.22 -5.63
C GLY A 51 9.64 -1.35 -4.76
N TYR A 52 9.23 -1.82 -3.58
CA TYR A 52 8.36 -1.06 -2.68
C TYR A 52 9.09 -0.09 -1.78
N VAL A 53 10.33 -0.41 -1.42
CA VAL A 53 11.17 0.47 -0.60
C VAL A 53 12.53 0.65 -1.23
N ALA A 54 13.21 1.72 -0.83
CA ALA A 54 14.61 1.98 -1.17
C ALA A 54 15.32 2.35 0.13
N HIS A 55 16.63 2.53 0.08
CA HIS A 55 17.37 2.87 1.29
C HIS A 55 18.46 3.90 1.03
N GLU A 56 18.85 4.58 2.12
CA GLU A 56 20.08 5.37 2.19
C GLU A 56 21.00 4.70 3.19
N ALA A 57 22.28 4.62 2.84
CA ALA A 57 23.28 4.05 3.73
C ALA A 57 23.75 5.10 4.75
N PHE A 58 23.82 4.72 6.01
CA PHE A 58 24.39 5.51 7.10
C PHE A 58 25.42 4.64 7.80
N GLY A 59 26.67 4.73 7.38
CA GLY A 59 27.71 3.83 7.86
C GLY A 59 27.37 2.39 7.53
N ASN A 60 27.27 1.54 8.55
CA ASN A 60 26.94 0.12 8.39
C ASN A 60 25.43 -0.15 8.48
N THR A 61 24.60 0.88 8.62
CA THR A 61 23.15 0.71 8.72
C THR A 61 22.46 1.35 7.53
N HIS A 62 21.26 0.85 7.24
CA HIS A 62 20.43 1.35 6.14
C HIS A 62 19.14 1.92 6.69
N ARG A 63 18.79 3.12 6.25
CA ARG A 63 17.51 3.75 6.56
C ARG A 63 16.61 3.56 5.34
N TYR A 64 15.50 2.87 5.53
CA TYR A 64 14.59 2.52 4.45
C TYR A 64 13.44 3.50 4.36
N TYR A 65 12.91 3.71 3.17
CA TYR A 65 11.76 4.58 2.93
C TYR A 65 10.90 4.00 1.80
N ALA A 66 9.63 4.40 1.78
CA ALA A 66 8.69 3.93 0.76
C ALA A 66 9.06 4.51 -0.61
N ALA A 67 9.27 3.63 -1.59
CA ALA A 67 9.49 4.02 -2.99
C ALA A 67 8.17 4.07 -3.77
N VAL A 68 7.12 3.47 -3.21
CA VAL A 68 5.76 3.48 -3.77
C VAL A 68 4.85 4.12 -2.74
N SER A 69 4.06 5.11 -3.14
CA SER A 69 3.15 5.77 -2.21
C SER A 69 1.98 4.86 -1.87
N GLU A 70 1.31 5.16 -0.75
CA GLU A 70 0.11 4.44 -0.33
C GLU A 70 -0.98 4.53 -1.40
N ALA A 71 -1.15 5.70 -2.02
CA ALA A 71 -2.14 5.90 -3.07
C ALA A 71 -1.85 5.03 -4.30
N GLU A 72 -0.58 4.93 -4.69
CA GLU A 72 -0.18 4.07 -5.81
C GLU A 72 -0.44 2.60 -5.51
N TYR A 73 -0.12 2.16 -4.31
CA TYR A 73 -0.38 0.79 -3.88
C TYR A 73 -1.88 0.50 -3.85
N GLY A 74 -2.68 1.46 -3.36
CA GLY A 74 -4.13 1.35 -3.32
C GLY A 74 -4.73 1.18 -4.72
N LYS A 75 -4.26 1.96 -5.69
CA LYS A 75 -4.71 1.85 -7.09
C LYS A 75 -4.40 0.48 -7.68
N GLN A 76 -3.20 -0.03 -7.44
CA GLN A 76 -2.81 -1.35 -7.92
C GLN A 76 -3.64 -2.45 -7.28
N SER A 77 -3.87 -2.36 -5.98
CA SER A 77 -4.67 -3.33 -5.23
C SER A 77 -6.11 -3.35 -5.72
N LEU A 78 -6.69 -2.16 -5.95
CA LEU A 78 -8.03 -2.05 -6.50
C LEU A 78 -8.12 -2.68 -7.89
N GLY A 79 -7.15 -2.40 -8.75
CA GLY A 79 -7.09 -3.00 -10.09
C GLY A 79 -7.04 -4.51 -10.05
N SER A 80 -6.26 -5.07 -9.13
CA SER A 80 -6.15 -6.51 -8.93
C SER A 80 -7.49 -7.13 -8.52
N VAL A 81 -8.19 -6.47 -7.58
CA VAL A 81 -9.52 -6.93 -7.12
C VAL A 81 -10.52 -6.88 -8.26
N VAL A 82 -10.56 -5.79 -9.01
CA VAL A 82 -11.48 -5.64 -10.14
C VAL A 82 -11.21 -6.71 -11.20
N SER A 83 -9.94 -6.94 -11.52
CA SER A 83 -9.54 -7.97 -12.48
C SER A 83 -9.95 -9.36 -12.04
N ARG A 84 -9.77 -9.66 -10.74
CA ARG A 84 -9.97 -11.00 -10.20
C ARG A 84 -11.43 -11.35 -9.93
N TYR A 85 -12.22 -10.38 -9.43
CA TYR A 85 -13.57 -10.64 -8.93
C TYR A 85 -14.69 -9.99 -9.72
N PHE A 86 -14.38 -9.04 -10.60
CA PHE A 86 -15.40 -8.30 -11.37
C PHE A 86 -15.18 -8.39 -12.87
N GLY A 87 -14.47 -9.44 -13.31
CA GLY A 87 -14.25 -9.67 -14.73
C GLY A 87 -13.55 -8.51 -15.45
N SER A 88 -12.67 -7.81 -14.76
CA SER A 88 -11.96 -6.62 -15.25
C SER A 88 -12.88 -5.44 -15.58
N SER A 89 -14.11 -5.44 -15.06
CA SER A 89 -15.07 -4.36 -15.28
C SER A 89 -15.15 -3.44 -14.08
N TYR A 90 -14.61 -2.24 -14.22
CA TYR A 90 -14.72 -1.20 -13.17
C TYR A 90 -16.17 -0.76 -13.00
N LEU A 91 -16.95 -0.75 -14.09
CA LEU A 91 -18.37 -0.44 -14.01
C LEU A 91 -19.11 -1.43 -13.12
N ASN A 92 -18.82 -2.73 -13.25
CA ASN A 92 -19.45 -3.75 -12.41
C ASN A 92 -19.08 -3.57 -10.94
N ALA A 93 -17.82 -3.25 -10.68
CA ALA A 93 -17.35 -3.00 -9.31
C ALA A 93 -18.07 -1.82 -8.69
N VAL A 94 -18.14 -0.69 -9.39
CA VAL A 94 -18.81 0.52 -8.90
C VAL A 94 -20.32 0.28 -8.77
N SER A 95 -20.94 -0.42 -9.73
CA SER A 95 -22.37 -0.75 -9.67
C SER A 95 -22.72 -1.57 -8.43
N SER A 96 -21.83 -2.51 -8.06
CA SER A 96 -22.00 -3.30 -6.85
C SER A 96 -22.04 -2.40 -5.60
N LEU A 97 -21.14 -1.41 -5.53
CA LEU A 97 -21.09 -0.46 -4.42
C LEU A 97 -22.34 0.44 -4.38
N VAL A 98 -22.82 0.85 -5.54
CA VAL A 98 -24.04 1.67 -5.64
C VAL A 98 -25.26 0.87 -5.14
N LYS A 99 -25.36 -0.40 -5.53
CA LYS A 99 -26.47 -1.27 -5.11
C LYS A 99 -26.50 -1.50 -3.60
N GLU A 100 -25.32 -1.51 -2.98
CA GLU A 100 -25.20 -1.65 -1.52
C GLU A 100 -25.27 -0.31 -0.78
N GLU A 101 -25.56 0.75 -1.49
CA GLU A 101 -25.68 2.10 -0.91
C GLU A 101 -24.39 2.60 -0.25
N LYS A 102 -23.24 2.12 -0.75
CA LYS A 102 -21.90 2.54 -0.26
C LYS A 102 -21.43 3.84 -0.90
N ILE A 103 -22.05 4.22 -2.03
CA ILE A 103 -21.75 5.46 -2.74
C ILE A 103 -23.03 6.29 -2.81
N SER A 104 -22.98 7.51 -2.29
CA SER A 104 -24.14 8.43 -2.28
C SER A 104 -24.32 9.12 -3.63
N LEU A 105 -25.50 9.69 -3.84
CA LEU A 105 -25.79 10.50 -5.02
C LEU A 105 -24.81 11.67 -5.13
N ASP A 106 -24.51 12.34 -4.02
CA ASP A 106 -23.58 13.47 -4.00
C ASP A 106 -22.17 13.03 -4.41
N GLU A 107 -21.72 11.88 -3.92
CA GLU A 107 -20.43 11.32 -4.32
C GLU A 107 -20.40 10.98 -5.81
N LEU A 108 -21.48 10.44 -6.35
CA LEU A 108 -21.58 10.14 -7.78
C LEU A 108 -21.51 11.43 -8.61
N LYS A 109 -22.13 12.50 -8.14
CA LYS A 109 -22.06 13.82 -8.81
C LYS A 109 -20.62 14.35 -8.82
N GLU A 110 -19.89 14.18 -7.71
CA GLU A 110 -18.47 14.57 -7.64
C GLU A 110 -17.64 13.79 -8.67
N LEU A 111 -17.91 12.50 -8.82
CA LEU A 111 -17.19 11.67 -9.79
C LEU A 111 -17.47 12.12 -11.22
N ILE A 112 -18.72 12.48 -11.52
CA ILE A 112 -19.10 13.01 -12.83
C ILE A 112 -18.33 14.29 -13.13
N GLU A 113 -18.23 15.20 -12.17
CA GLU A 113 -17.48 16.45 -12.32
C GLU A 113 -15.99 16.17 -12.59
N LEU A 114 -15.41 15.20 -11.92
CA LEU A 114 -14.02 14.81 -12.16
C LEU A 114 -13.80 14.33 -13.58
N VAL A 115 -14.71 13.51 -14.09
CA VAL A 115 -14.63 13.00 -15.47
C VAL A 115 -14.75 14.16 -16.46
N GLU A 116 -15.67 15.08 -16.23
CA GLU A 116 -15.86 16.24 -17.11
C GLU A 116 -14.63 17.15 -17.14
N LYS A 117 -13.98 17.34 -16.00
CA LYS A 117 -12.75 18.15 -15.91
C LYS A 117 -11.55 17.54 -16.63
N GLN A 118 -11.56 16.21 -16.81
CA GLN A 118 -10.46 15.50 -17.48
C GLN A 118 -10.57 15.52 -19.01
N LYS A 119 -11.68 15.98 -19.54
CA LYS A 119 -11.90 16.06 -20.99
C LYS A 119 -11.23 17.26 -21.62
#